data_ba0c92da28a9bf56c26b2dd45e72dadc
#
_entry.id   ba0c92da28a9bf56c26b2dd45e72dadc
#
_cell.length_a   1.000
_cell.length_b   1.000
_cell.length_c   1.000
_cell.angle_alpha   90.00
_cell.angle_beta   90.00
_cell.angle_gamma   90.00
#
_symmetry.space_group_name_H-M   'P 1'
#
loop_
_entity.id
_entity.type
_entity.pdbx_description
1 polymer ?
#
loop_
_entity_poly.entity_id
_entity_poly.type
_entity_poly.pdbx_seq_one_letter_code
_entity_poly.pdbx_strand_id
1 'polypeptide(L)'
;MLRIIRLFRVFKINRYTNALSSIVKVFKNKQNELLSSIFVVLLLMIVASVLMYSVENKAQPEVFRNAFDALWWALATLTTVGYGDIYPITVLGKILSAIIAILGIGLVAVPTGIISAGFMENMEESKKCEKDEIKYCPYCGKEIK
;
A
#
# COMPACT_ATOMS: atom_id res chain seq x y z
N MET A 1 -31.96 -0.72 17.16
CA MET A 1 -30.93 0.08 16.46
C MET A 1 -29.96 0.84 17.38
N LEU A 2 -30.31 1.18 18.62
CA LEU A 2 -29.41 1.92 19.56
C LEU A 2 -28.21 1.11 20.13
N ARG A 3 -28.13 -0.20 19.93
CA ARG A 3 -27.01 -1.01 20.42
C ARG A 3 -25.71 -0.79 19.64
N ILE A 4 -25.79 -0.40 18.37
CA ILE A 4 -24.63 -0.14 17.50
C ILE A 4 -23.87 1.11 17.99
N ILE A 5 -24.55 2.10 18.54
CA ILE A 5 -23.94 3.33 19.08
C ILE A 5 -23.03 3.03 20.28
N ARG A 6 -23.27 1.94 21.02
CA ARG A 6 -22.38 1.54 22.13
C ARG A 6 -21.03 1.03 21.66
N LEU A 7 -20.94 0.53 20.39
CA LEU A 7 -19.65 0.12 19.79
C LEU A 7 -18.75 1.33 19.53
N PHE A 8 -19.31 2.53 19.28
CA PHE A 8 -18.52 3.75 19.17
C PHE A 8 -17.85 4.19 20.49
N ARG A 9 -18.27 3.63 21.64
CA ARG A 9 -17.58 3.84 22.93
C ARG A 9 -16.20 3.18 22.98
N VAL A 10 -15.95 2.16 22.13
CA VAL A 10 -14.63 1.51 21.95
C VAL A 10 -13.64 2.46 21.28
N PHE A 11 -14.15 3.39 20.46
CA PHE A 11 -13.38 4.53 19.94
C PHE A 11 -13.25 5.64 20.99
N LYS A 12 -12.73 5.30 22.16
CA LYS A 12 -12.24 6.30 23.11
C LYS A 12 -10.93 6.87 22.54
N ILE A 13 -11.10 7.63 21.44
CA ILE A 13 -10.12 8.12 20.46
C ILE A 13 -9.01 8.95 21.12
N ASN A 14 -9.26 9.47 22.31
CA ASN A 14 -8.35 10.41 22.98
C ASN A 14 -6.95 9.85 23.32
N ARG A 15 -6.80 8.52 23.36
CA ARG A 15 -5.50 7.88 23.65
C ARG A 15 -4.68 7.60 22.35
N TYR A 16 -5.37 7.55 21.21
CA TYR A 16 -4.75 7.24 19.90
C TYR A 16 -4.49 8.48 19.04
N THR A 17 -4.83 9.68 19.53
CA THR A 17 -4.72 10.93 18.76
C THR A 17 -3.27 11.21 18.36
N ASN A 18 -2.31 10.91 19.23
CA ASN A 18 -0.88 11.10 18.91
C ASN A 18 -0.36 10.11 17.87
N ALA A 19 -0.79 8.83 17.94
CA ALA A 19 -0.42 7.83 16.94
C ALA A 19 -1.05 8.14 15.58
N LEU A 20 -2.32 8.54 15.56
CA LEU A 20 -3.00 8.96 14.34
C LEU A 20 -2.38 10.22 13.73
N SER A 21 -1.98 11.20 14.53
CA SER A 21 -1.31 12.40 14.04
C SER A 21 0.05 12.08 13.39
N SER A 22 0.80 11.12 13.94
CA SER A 22 2.06 10.64 13.35
C SER A 22 1.82 9.98 12.00
N ILE A 23 0.77 9.14 11.89
CA ILE A 23 0.39 8.51 10.62
C ILE A 23 0.06 9.58 9.57
N VAL A 24 -0.80 10.53 9.92
CA VAL A 24 -1.20 11.63 9.01
C VAL A 24 0.00 12.47 8.59
N LYS A 25 0.94 12.75 9.52
CA LYS A 25 2.17 13.49 9.21
C LYS A 25 3.02 12.73 8.18
N VAL A 26 3.22 11.42 8.33
CA VAL A 26 3.96 10.59 7.37
C VAL A 26 3.30 10.62 5.98
N PHE A 27 1.97 10.40 5.93
CA PHE A 27 1.24 10.43 4.67
C PHE A 27 1.35 11.79 3.97
N LYS A 28 1.24 12.88 4.73
CA LYS A 28 1.37 14.24 4.19
C LYS A 28 2.79 14.54 3.70
N ASN A 29 3.81 14.10 4.41
CA ASN A 29 5.21 14.31 4.03
C ASN A 29 5.59 13.49 2.78
N LYS A 30 5.09 12.27 2.65
CA LYS A 30 5.40 11.34 1.55
C LYS A 30 4.29 11.24 0.48
N GLN A 31 3.35 12.19 0.47
CA GLN A 31 2.21 12.15 -0.46
C GLN A 31 2.60 12.10 -1.93
N ASN A 32 3.64 12.82 -2.35
CA ASN A 32 4.08 12.87 -3.74
C ASN A 32 4.70 11.53 -4.18
N GLU A 33 5.49 10.92 -3.30
CA GLU A 33 6.11 9.61 -3.53
C GLU A 33 5.04 8.51 -3.56
N LEU A 34 4.05 8.57 -2.65
CA LEU A 34 2.93 7.65 -2.62
C LEU A 34 2.04 7.81 -3.87
N LEU A 35 1.73 9.03 -4.28
CA LEU A 35 0.92 9.28 -5.48
C LEU A 35 1.62 8.75 -6.73
N SER A 36 2.93 8.97 -6.85
CA SER A 36 3.73 8.44 -7.95
C SER A 36 3.74 6.92 -7.98
N SER A 37 3.89 6.27 -6.83
CA SER A 37 3.88 4.82 -6.74
C SER A 37 2.51 4.24 -7.11
N ILE A 38 1.41 4.82 -6.65
CA ILE A 38 0.04 4.42 -7.00
C ILE A 38 -0.19 4.58 -8.50
N PHE A 39 0.29 5.67 -9.10
CA PHE A 39 0.18 5.89 -10.54
C PHE A 39 0.88 4.79 -11.35
N VAL A 40 2.08 4.38 -10.94
CA VAL A 40 2.81 3.26 -11.57
C VAL A 40 2.04 1.94 -11.43
N VAL A 41 1.46 1.67 -10.24
CA VAL A 41 0.61 0.49 -10.01
C VAL A 41 -0.57 0.46 -10.97
N LEU A 42 -1.29 1.58 -11.10
CA LEU A 42 -2.45 1.68 -11.99
C LEU A 42 -2.06 1.49 -13.46
N LEU A 43 -0.95 2.08 -13.88
CA LEU A 43 -0.44 1.93 -15.24
C LEU A 43 -0.11 0.47 -15.56
N LEU A 44 0.61 -0.20 -14.67
CA LEU A 44 0.94 -1.63 -14.84
C LEU A 44 -0.30 -2.52 -14.81
N MET A 45 -1.30 -2.18 -14.00
CA MET A 45 -2.58 -2.89 -13.95
C MET A 45 -3.31 -2.79 -15.29
N ILE A 46 -3.35 -1.61 -15.92
CA ILE A 46 -3.95 -1.41 -17.22
C ILE A 46 -3.20 -2.20 -18.29
N VAL A 47 -1.86 -2.12 -18.29
CA VAL A 47 -1.02 -2.88 -19.24
C VAL A 47 -1.24 -4.39 -19.10
N ALA A 48 -1.22 -4.91 -17.87
CA ALA A 48 -1.47 -6.32 -17.58
C ALA A 48 -2.87 -6.77 -18.06
N SER A 49 -3.88 -5.95 -17.84
CA SER A 49 -5.26 -6.17 -18.27
C SER A 49 -5.35 -6.30 -19.81
N VAL A 50 -4.78 -5.34 -20.53
CA VAL A 50 -4.83 -5.33 -22.00
C VAL A 50 -4.08 -6.52 -22.59
N LEU A 51 -2.91 -6.84 -22.04
CA LEU A 51 -2.14 -8.00 -22.47
C LEU A 51 -2.90 -9.31 -22.25
N MET A 52 -3.47 -9.49 -21.05
CA MET A 52 -4.22 -10.71 -20.71
C MET A 52 -5.49 -10.82 -21.57
N TYR A 53 -6.22 -9.72 -21.76
CA TYR A 53 -7.36 -9.70 -22.64
C TYR A 53 -7.00 -10.14 -24.08
N SER A 54 -5.91 -9.64 -24.63
CA SER A 54 -5.47 -9.96 -25.99
C SER A 54 -5.11 -11.44 -26.18
N VAL A 55 -4.61 -12.08 -25.12
CA VAL A 55 -4.19 -13.50 -25.14
C VAL A 55 -5.38 -14.43 -24.86
N GLU A 56 -6.24 -14.12 -23.89
CA GLU A 56 -7.27 -15.04 -23.40
C GLU A 56 -8.65 -14.84 -24.07
N ASN A 57 -8.98 -13.66 -24.57
CA ASN A 57 -10.31 -13.40 -25.17
C ASN A 57 -10.67 -14.38 -26.29
N LYS A 58 -9.69 -14.81 -27.11
CA LYS A 58 -9.93 -15.78 -28.18
C LYS A 58 -10.23 -17.19 -27.67
N ALA A 59 -9.63 -17.57 -26.54
CA ALA A 59 -9.75 -18.90 -25.97
C ALA A 59 -10.97 -19.01 -25.03
N GLN A 60 -11.33 -17.92 -24.36
CA GLN A 60 -12.46 -17.90 -23.42
C GLN A 60 -13.21 -16.56 -23.47
N PRO A 61 -13.96 -16.31 -24.57
CA PRO A 61 -14.68 -15.05 -24.77
C PRO A 61 -15.79 -14.80 -23.74
N GLU A 62 -16.30 -15.86 -23.10
CA GLU A 62 -17.33 -15.78 -22.05
C GLU A 62 -16.78 -15.24 -20.72
N VAL A 63 -15.49 -15.40 -20.46
CA VAL A 63 -14.83 -15.00 -19.20
C VAL A 63 -14.12 -13.65 -19.38
N PHE A 64 -13.30 -13.52 -20.43
CA PHE A 64 -12.65 -12.26 -20.80
C PHE A 64 -13.43 -11.54 -21.88
N ARG A 65 -14.68 -11.15 -21.60
CA ARG A 65 -15.59 -10.51 -22.56
C ARG A 65 -15.12 -9.14 -23.01
N ASN A 66 -14.52 -8.41 -22.07
CA ASN A 66 -14.06 -7.03 -22.28
C ASN A 66 -12.81 -6.72 -21.43
N ALA A 67 -12.21 -5.56 -21.65
CA ALA A 67 -11.04 -5.11 -20.93
C ALA A 67 -11.29 -4.92 -19.42
N PHE A 68 -12.53 -4.70 -18.99
CA PHE A 68 -12.87 -4.55 -17.57
C PHE A 68 -12.84 -5.89 -16.84
N ASP A 69 -13.25 -6.99 -17.46
CA ASP A 69 -13.14 -8.32 -16.86
C ASP A 69 -11.65 -8.69 -16.68
N ALA A 70 -10.80 -8.34 -17.64
CA ALA A 70 -9.37 -8.50 -17.55
C ALA A 70 -8.75 -7.56 -16.48
N LEU A 71 -9.28 -6.35 -16.31
CA LEU A 71 -8.84 -5.41 -15.29
C LEU A 71 -9.17 -5.92 -13.87
N TRP A 72 -10.34 -6.53 -13.72
CA TRP A 72 -10.73 -7.20 -12.47
C TRP A 72 -9.76 -8.33 -12.12
N TRP A 73 -9.43 -9.19 -13.09
CA TRP A 73 -8.43 -10.22 -12.93
C TRP A 73 -7.06 -9.64 -12.55
N ALA A 74 -6.60 -8.59 -13.26
CA ALA A 74 -5.32 -7.94 -12.97
C ALA A 74 -5.28 -7.34 -11.57
N LEU A 75 -6.36 -6.68 -11.14
CA LEU A 75 -6.50 -6.15 -9.79
C LEU A 75 -6.37 -7.26 -8.74
N ALA A 76 -7.16 -8.33 -8.87
CA ALA A 76 -7.14 -9.45 -7.93
C ALA A 76 -5.78 -10.14 -7.85
N THR A 77 -5.07 -10.25 -9.00
CA THR A 77 -3.76 -10.89 -9.08
C THR A 77 -2.65 -10.01 -8.53
N LEU A 78 -2.59 -8.74 -8.95
CA LEU A 78 -1.55 -7.79 -8.51
C LEU A 78 -1.67 -7.46 -7.01
N THR A 79 -2.89 -7.41 -6.47
CA THR A 79 -3.12 -7.22 -5.04
C THR A 79 -2.98 -8.51 -4.22
N THR A 80 -2.63 -9.63 -4.86
CA THR A 80 -2.46 -10.95 -4.23
C THR A 80 -3.71 -11.53 -3.58
N VAL A 81 -4.91 -11.01 -3.91
CA VAL A 81 -6.20 -11.52 -3.41
C VAL A 81 -6.57 -12.83 -4.10
N GLY A 82 -6.52 -12.87 -5.45
CA GLY A 82 -6.71 -14.07 -6.25
C GLY A 82 -8.07 -14.75 -6.01
N TYR A 83 -9.18 -14.10 -6.31
CA TYR A 83 -10.54 -14.68 -6.11
C TYR A 83 -10.76 -16.01 -6.85
N GLY A 84 -10.05 -16.24 -7.97
CA GLY A 84 -10.15 -17.48 -8.74
C GLY A 84 -11.41 -17.59 -9.61
N ASP A 85 -12.17 -16.53 -9.72
CA ASP A 85 -13.37 -16.42 -10.57
C ASP A 85 -13.00 -16.24 -12.05
N ILE A 86 -11.90 -15.52 -12.31
CA ILE A 86 -11.31 -15.32 -13.64
C ILE A 86 -9.84 -15.74 -13.59
N TYR A 87 -9.42 -16.62 -14.52
CA TYR A 87 -8.04 -17.09 -14.61
C TYR A 87 -7.68 -17.49 -16.05
N PRO A 88 -6.38 -17.38 -16.45
CA PRO A 88 -5.93 -17.75 -17.77
C PRO A 88 -5.91 -19.27 -17.97
N ILE A 89 -6.37 -19.76 -19.11
CA ILE A 89 -6.35 -21.16 -19.49
C ILE A 89 -5.27 -21.49 -20.52
N THR A 90 -4.89 -20.49 -21.35
CA THR A 90 -3.88 -20.69 -22.39
C THR A 90 -2.48 -20.80 -21.78
N VAL A 91 -1.57 -21.48 -22.49
CA VAL A 91 -0.18 -21.60 -22.06
C VAL A 91 0.49 -20.23 -21.98
N LEU A 92 0.27 -19.38 -23.00
CA LEU A 92 0.80 -18.01 -23.01
C LEU A 92 0.22 -17.16 -21.88
N GLY A 93 -1.10 -17.24 -21.62
CA GLY A 93 -1.75 -16.55 -20.53
C GLY A 93 -1.21 -16.97 -19.16
N LYS A 94 -0.93 -18.25 -18.96
CA LYS A 94 -0.33 -18.75 -17.71
C LYS A 94 1.10 -18.23 -17.51
N ILE A 95 1.93 -18.21 -18.55
CA ILE A 95 3.29 -17.66 -18.49
C ILE A 95 3.22 -16.16 -18.20
N LEU A 96 2.36 -15.42 -18.90
CA LEU A 96 2.16 -14.00 -18.69
C LEU A 96 1.65 -13.70 -17.27
N SER A 97 0.70 -14.51 -16.79
CA SER A 97 0.19 -14.40 -15.41
C SER A 97 1.29 -14.60 -14.37
N ALA A 98 2.19 -15.56 -14.57
CA ALA A 98 3.31 -15.77 -13.66
C ALA A 98 4.27 -14.57 -13.60
N ILE A 99 4.57 -13.98 -14.75
CA ILE A 99 5.42 -12.77 -14.83
C ILE A 99 4.73 -11.59 -14.13
N ILE A 100 3.44 -11.38 -14.42
CA ILE A 100 2.64 -10.30 -13.83
C ILE A 100 2.53 -10.48 -12.30
N ALA A 101 2.37 -11.71 -11.80
CA ALA A 101 2.30 -11.99 -10.38
C ALA A 101 3.62 -11.65 -9.66
N ILE A 102 4.77 -11.99 -10.23
CA ILE A 102 6.09 -11.65 -9.68
C ILE A 102 6.29 -10.12 -9.63
N LEU A 103 5.94 -9.43 -10.73
CA LEU A 103 5.99 -7.97 -10.78
C LEU A 103 5.03 -7.33 -9.77
N GLY A 104 3.85 -7.90 -9.58
CA GLY A 104 2.84 -7.44 -8.62
C GLY A 104 3.35 -7.45 -7.19
N ILE A 105 4.06 -8.49 -6.77
CA ILE A 105 4.66 -8.55 -5.42
C ILE A 105 5.62 -7.39 -5.20
N GLY A 106 6.54 -7.14 -6.15
CA GLY A 106 7.47 -6.01 -6.07
C GLY A 106 6.77 -4.66 -6.04
N LEU A 107 5.70 -4.54 -6.81
CA LEU A 107 4.95 -3.29 -6.96
C LEU A 107 4.21 -2.88 -5.69
N VAL A 108 3.58 -3.82 -4.98
CA VAL A 108 2.91 -3.56 -3.69
C VAL A 108 3.91 -3.26 -2.58
N ALA A 109 5.13 -3.77 -2.68
CA ALA A 109 6.20 -3.50 -1.72
C ALA A 109 6.65 -2.02 -1.73
N VAL A 110 6.57 -1.31 -2.87
CA VAL A 110 7.03 0.08 -2.98
C VAL A 110 6.25 1.05 -2.10
N PRO A 111 4.91 1.17 -2.17
CA PRO A 111 4.15 2.04 -1.27
C PRO A 111 4.36 1.69 0.20
N THR A 112 4.45 0.41 0.52
CA THR A 112 4.70 -0.06 1.89
C THR A 112 6.08 0.36 2.38
N GLY A 113 7.10 0.27 1.54
CA GLY A 113 8.47 0.73 1.82
C GLY A 113 8.53 2.23 2.07
N ILE A 114 7.85 3.05 1.26
CA ILE A 114 7.78 4.51 1.41
C ILE A 114 7.16 4.88 2.76
N ILE A 115 6.06 4.23 3.14
CA ILE A 115 5.40 4.45 4.42
C ILE A 115 6.33 4.07 5.57
N SER A 116 6.98 2.91 5.49
CA SER A 116 7.92 2.43 6.51
C SER A 116 9.09 3.39 6.70
N ALA A 117 9.71 3.87 5.61
CA ALA A 117 10.78 4.85 5.64
C ALA A 117 10.32 6.18 6.28
N GLY A 118 9.12 6.67 5.94
CA GLY A 118 8.56 7.87 6.53
C GLY A 118 8.31 7.76 8.03
N PHE A 119 7.95 6.57 8.53
CA PHE A 119 7.86 6.35 9.98
C PHE A 119 9.23 6.38 10.66
N MET A 120 10.26 5.79 10.04
CA MET A 120 11.62 5.82 10.59
C MET A 120 12.15 7.25 10.68
N GLU A 121 11.98 8.07 9.63
CA GLU A 121 12.35 9.49 9.64
C GLU A 121 11.67 10.27 10.78
N ASN A 122 10.36 10.08 10.97
CA ASN A 122 9.63 10.73 12.06
C ASN A 122 10.12 10.33 13.45
N MET A 123 10.52 9.06 13.62
CA MET A 123 11.09 8.58 14.89
C MET A 123 12.47 9.16 15.15
N GLU A 124 13.28 9.33 14.12
CA GLU A 124 14.61 9.96 14.25
C GLU A 124 14.51 11.46 14.56
N GLU A 125 13.61 12.19 13.88
CA GLU A 125 13.32 13.58 14.19
C GLU A 125 12.92 13.77 15.67
N SER A 126 12.00 12.93 16.16
CA SER A 126 11.53 12.98 17.54
C SER A 126 12.67 12.77 18.55
N LYS A 127 13.56 11.80 18.29
CA LYS A 127 14.73 11.52 19.13
C LYS A 127 15.77 12.66 19.07
N LYS A 128 15.90 13.33 17.94
CA LYS A 128 16.83 14.44 17.76
C LYS A 128 16.35 15.67 18.54
N CYS A 129 15.06 16.01 18.46
CA CYS A 129 14.46 17.08 19.27
C CYS A 129 14.61 16.80 20.78
N GLU A 130 14.41 15.56 21.22
CA GLU A 130 14.58 15.19 22.63
C GLU A 130 16.03 15.33 23.10
N LYS A 131 17.02 15.03 22.23
CA LYS A 131 18.44 15.24 22.52
C LYS A 131 18.84 16.71 22.57
N ASP A 132 18.29 17.53 21.68
CA ASP A 132 18.61 18.98 21.61
C ASP A 132 17.98 19.76 22.78
N GLU A 133 16.92 19.25 23.42
CA GLU A 133 16.32 19.84 24.62
C GLU A 133 17.12 19.55 25.91
N ILE A 134 17.94 18.50 25.94
CA ILE A 134 18.76 18.15 27.13
C ILE A 134 20.07 18.95 27.10
N LYS A 135 20.01 20.24 27.48
CA LYS A 135 21.19 21.10 27.64
C LYS A 135 22.05 20.74 28.86
N TYR A 136 21.51 20.05 29.86
CA TYR A 136 22.17 19.73 31.11
C TYR A 136 22.06 18.24 31.42
N CYS A 137 23.17 17.65 31.93
CA CYS A 137 23.19 16.27 32.36
C CYS A 137 22.24 16.07 33.58
N PRO A 138 21.27 15.14 33.54
CA PRO A 138 20.33 14.92 34.64
C PRO A 138 20.98 14.38 35.92
N TYR A 139 22.21 13.87 35.83
CA TYR A 139 22.95 13.31 36.99
C TYR A 139 23.93 14.29 37.64
N CYS A 140 24.55 15.18 36.90
CA CYS A 140 25.58 16.06 37.42
C CYS A 140 25.34 17.56 37.16
N GLY A 141 24.27 17.93 36.43
CA GLY A 141 23.90 19.32 36.18
C GLY A 141 24.87 20.10 35.28
N LYS A 142 25.87 19.46 34.67
CA LYS A 142 26.78 20.13 33.73
C LYS A 142 26.18 20.24 32.35
N GLU A 143 26.46 21.35 31.68
CA GLU A 143 26.07 21.59 30.31
C GLU A 143 26.73 20.57 29.39
N ILE A 144 25.91 19.88 28.59
CA ILE A 144 26.36 18.89 27.59
C ILE A 144 26.60 19.64 26.30
N LYS A 145 27.87 19.73 25.90
CA LYS A 145 28.31 20.33 24.63
C LYS A 145 28.14 19.38 23.47
#